data_5ff6fa7d53b1278eab1f3ff71cd1d4b1
#
_entry.id   5ff6fa7d53b1278eab1f3ff71cd1d4b1
#
_cell.length_a   1.000
_cell.length_b   1.000
_cell.length_c   1.000
_cell.angle_alpha   90.00
_cell.angle_beta   90.00
_cell.angle_gamma   90.00
#
_symmetry.space_group_name_H-M   'P 1'
#
loop_
_entity.id
_entity.type
_entity.pdbx_description
1 polymer ?
#
loop_
_entity_poly.entity_id
_entity_poly.type
_entity_poly.pdbx_seq_one_letter_code
_entity_poly.pdbx_strand_id
1 'polypeptide(L)'
;MPESHVFNLKRDPVDRRDLMLGIGRMAVGTRPKSVDLRSALPAVWNQGDVGSCFAHAGAACQAHQVFKEGGGIITPSRLCLAVTTRHDEGTLHCDNGATLRGTVKAMARYGVPPETLWPYDVSKYFELPPPAVLAQAEKWQALRYYRIPVGRHAPELFRRALAAGFIVMFGAALYDSFESEEVAAAGRVPMPNTATEALLGGHAMAAVGYDADLLVRNSWGPEWGEGGYCRMPDAYFADPDLLWDAWVISLTEIGK
;
A
#
# COMPACT_ATOMS: atom_id res chain seq x y z
N MET A 1 7.22 -23.78 -10.14
CA MET A 1 6.30 -23.05 -11.04
C MET A 1 6.42 -21.60 -10.62
N PRO A 2 6.40 -20.62 -11.55
CA PRO A 2 6.35 -19.21 -11.12
C PRO A 2 5.14 -19.03 -10.21
N GLU A 3 5.31 -18.26 -9.12
CA GLU A 3 4.18 -17.90 -8.25
C GLU A 3 3.14 -17.14 -9.09
N SER A 4 1.88 -17.55 -8.99
CA SER A 4 0.78 -16.87 -9.68
C SER A 4 0.35 -15.68 -8.83
N HIS A 5 0.63 -14.46 -9.29
CA HIS A 5 0.19 -13.24 -8.60
C HIS A 5 -1.29 -12.94 -8.89
N VAL A 6 -1.98 -12.37 -7.90
CA VAL A 6 -3.39 -12.02 -8.01
C VAL A 6 -3.54 -10.50 -8.13
N PHE A 7 -4.11 -10.04 -9.27
CA PHE A 7 -4.29 -8.62 -9.63
C PHE A 7 -5.76 -8.21 -9.55
N ASN A 8 -6.30 -8.14 -8.35
CA ASN A 8 -7.73 -7.89 -8.12
C ASN A 8 -8.04 -6.65 -7.28
N LEU A 9 -7.08 -5.72 -7.16
CA LEU A 9 -7.36 -4.41 -6.56
C LEU A 9 -8.46 -3.72 -7.36
N LYS A 10 -9.40 -3.10 -6.66
CA LYS A 10 -10.49 -2.31 -7.27
C LYS A 10 -10.19 -0.83 -7.16
N ARG A 11 -10.56 -0.07 -8.20
CA ARG A 11 -10.54 1.40 -8.12
C ARG A 11 -11.52 1.90 -7.07
N ASP A 12 -11.14 2.92 -6.34
CA ASP A 12 -12.05 3.64 -5.45
C ASP A 12 -13.19 4.30 -6.27
N PRO A 13 -14.46 4.08 -5.94
CA PRO A 13 -15.52 4.90 -6.53
C PRO A 13 -15.33 6.36 -6.12
N VAL A 14 -15.73 7.31 -6.99
CA VAL A 14 -15.63 8.75 -6.69
C VAL A 14 -16.45 9.10 -5.45
N ASP A 15 -15.81 9.69 -4.44
CA ASP A 15 -16.49 10.17 -3.23
C ASP A 15 -15.97 11.58 -2.86
N ARG A 16 -16.85 12.57 -2.94
CA ARG A 16 -16.50 13.97 -2.63
C ARG A 16 -16.24 14.24 -1.14
N ARG A 17 -16.50 13.28 -0.27
CA ARG A 17 -16.23 13.35 1.17
C ARG A 17 -14.80 12.95 1.52
N ASP A 18 -14.03 12.42 0.56
CA ASP A 18 -12.64 12.09 0.78
C ASP A 18 -11.86 13.33 1.23
N LEU A 19 -11.19 13.22 2.36
CA LEU A 19 -10.31 14.28 2.85
C LEU A 19 -9.02 14.29 2.03
N MET A 20 -8.78 15.40 1.34
CA MET A 20 -7.59 15.54 0.51
C MET A 20 -6.39 15.96 1.36
N LEU A 21 -5.21 15.43 1.07
CA LEU A 21 -3.97 15.87 1.69
C LEU A 21 -3.63 17.29 1.23
N GLY A 22 -3.79 18.25 2.14
CA GLY A 22 -3.50 19.67 1.86
C GLY A 22 -2.00 19.93 1.69
N ILE A 23 -1.66 20.83 0.75
CA ILE A 23 -0.26 21.22 0.47
C ILE A 23 0.46 21.69 1.74
N GLY A 24 -0.22 22.38 2.65
CA GLY A 24 0.36 22.83 3.93
C GLY A 24 0.86 21.70 4.83
N ARG A 25 0.29 20.48 4.73
CA ARG A 25 0.77 19.28 5.46
C ARG A 25 1.98 18.63 4.79
N MET A 26 2.18 18.90 3.51
CA MET A 26 3.32 18.48 2.70
C MET A 26 4.39 19.58 2.57
N ALA A 27 4.24 20.70 3.32
CA ALA A 27 5.18 21.79 3.28
C ALA A 27 6.49 21.35 3.94
N VAL A 28 7.41 20.99 3.11
CA VAL A 28 8.84 20.92 3.42
C VAL A 28 9.47 22.13 2.75
N GLY A 29 10.41 22.81 3.38
CA GLY A 29 11.12 23.93 2.78
C GLY A 29 11.64 23.59 1.36
N THR A 30 12.92 23.61 1.12
CA THR A 30 13.48 23.06 -0.13
C THR A 30 13.38 21.54 -0.09
N ARG A 31 12.64 20.94 -1.06
CA ARG A 31 12.48 19.49 -1.16
C ARG A 31 13.84 18.81 -1.37
N PRO A 32 14.22 17.78 -0.59
CA PRO A 32 15.45 17.04 -0.81
C PRO A 32 15.46 16.37 -2.19
N LYS A 33 16.68 16.17 -2.75
CA LYS A 33 16.84 15.51 -4.06
C LYS A 33 16.43 14.04 -4.02
N SER A 34 16.59 13.39 -2.87
CA SER A 34 16.21 12.00 -2.65
C SER A 34 15.65 11.80 -1.25
N VAL A 35 14.79 10.80 -1.10
CA VAL A 35 14.23 10.33 0.18
C VAL A 35 14.23 8.80 0.15
N ASP A 36 14.60 8.18 1.26
CA ASP A 36 14.51 6.73 1.46
C ASP A 36 14.00 6.44 2.89
N LEU A 37 12.79 5.91 3.00
CA LEU A 37 12.13 5.61 4.26
C LEU A 37 12.18 4.11 4.63
N ARG A 38 12.95 3.28 3.88
CA ARG A 38 13.01 1.83 4.09
C ARG A 38 13.50 1.44 5.48
N SER A 39 14.40 2.22 6.06
CA SER A 39 14.97 1.93 7.40
C SER A 39 13.95 1.97 8.55
N ALA A 40 12.77 2.57 8.31
CA ALA A 40 11.66 2.65 9.26
C ALA A 40 10.61 1.54 9.04
N LEU A 41 10.90 0.58 8.16
CA LEU A 41 9.97 -0.49 7.78
C LEU A 41 10.51 -1.86 8.19
N PRO A 42 9.63 -2.82 8.51
CA PRO A 42 10.00 -4.22 8.63
C PRO A 42 10.41 -4.81 7.26
N ALA A 43 11.01 -6.00 7.28
CA ALA A 43 11.35 -6.74 6.06
C ALA A 43 10.16 -6.82 5.09
N VAL A 44 10.45 -6.94 3.78
CA VAL A 44 9.40 -7.08 2.77
C VAL A 44 8.68 -8.40 2.95
N TRP A 45 7.36 -8.36 2.82
CA TRP A 45 6.49 -9.52 2.96
C TRP A 45 6.12 -10.12 1.61
N ASN A 46 5.70 -11.39 1.62
CA ASN A 46 5.08 -12.06 0.48
C ASN A 46 3.58 -12.25 0.77
N GLN A 47 2.72 -11.82 -0.17
CA GLN A 47 1.28 -12.02 -0.07
C GLN A 47 0.85 -13.44 -0.45
N GLY A 48 1.70 -14.20 -1.16
CA GLY A 48 1.35 -15.49 -1.73
C GLY A 48 0.33 -15.37 -2.85
N ASP A 49 -0.53 -16.36 -2.96
CA ASP A 49 -1.51 -16.57 -4.03
C ASP A 49 -2.91 -16.00 -3.72
N VAL A 50 -3.01 -15.06 -2.77
CA VAL A 50 -4.28 -14.37 -2.42
C VAL A 50 -4.22 -12.89 -2.74
N GLY A 51 -5.37 -12.31 -3.09
CA GLY A 51 -5.53 -10.93 -3.48
C GLY A 51 -5.49 -9.94 -2.30
N SER A 52 -4.41 -9.93 -1.53
CA SER A 52 -4.25 -9.12 -0.31
C SER A 52 -3.28 -7.93 -0.45
N CYS A 53 -2.90 -7.54 -1.67
CA CYS A 53 -1.97 -6.44 -1.94
C CYS A 53 -2.36 -5.13 -1.21
N PHE A 54 -3.64 -4.79 -1.18
CA PHE A 54 -4.17 -3.61 -0.49
C PHE A 54 -3.85 -3.63 1.02
N ALA A 55 -3.94 -4.80 1.66
CA ALA A 55 -3.63 -4.96 3.06
C ALA A 55 -2.12 -4.88 3.34
N HIS A 56 -1.29 -5.38 2.42
CA HIS A 56 0.17 -5.25 2.51
C HIS A 56 0.61 -3.80 2.37
N ALA A 57 0.06 -3.06 1.41
CA ALA A 57 0.33 -1.63 1.24
C ALA A 57 -0.14 -0.81 2.45
N GLY A 58 -1.36 -1.07 2.96
CA GLY A 58 -1.89 -0.42 4.16
C GLY A 58 -1.06 -0.72 5.41
N ALA A 59 -0.67 -1.98 5.62
CA ALA A 59 0.17 -2.39 6.74
C ALA A 59 1.56 -1.74 6.71
N ALA A 60 2.15 -1.55 5.51
CA ALA A 60 3.41 -0.83 5.37
C ALA A 60 3.26 0.65 5.78
N CYS A 61 2.18 1.31 5.38
CA CYS A 61 1.89 2.68 5.81
C CYS A 61 1.71 2.78 7.33
N GLN A 62 1.00 1.83 7.94
CA GLN A 62 0.82 1.81 9.38
C GLN A 62 2.13 1.54 10.13
N ALA A 63 2.92 0.56 9.70
CA ALA A 63 4.22 0.26 10.32
C ALA A 63 5.11 1.50 10.35
N HIS A 64 5.19 2.22 9.23
CA HIS A 64 5.96 3.45 9.15
C HIS A 64 5.38 4.56 10.05
N GLN A 65 4.06 4.74 10.07
CA GLN A 65 3.45 5.79 10.89
C GLN A 65 3.63 5.51 12.38
N VAL A 66 3.49 4.25 12.82
CA VAL A 66 3.80 3.82 14.19
C VAL A 66 5.27 4.13 14.55
N PHE A 67 6.21 3.79 13.67
CA PHE A 67 7.63 4.12 13.87
C PHE A 67 7.84 5.64 14.01
N LYS A 68 7.24 6.43 13.14
CA LYS A 68 7.32 7.90 13.14
C LYS A 68 6.76 8.50 14.44
N GLU A 69 5.79 7.88 15.06
CA GLU A 69 5.18 8.29 16.33
C GLU A 69 5.88 7.69 17.57
N GLY A 70 7.02 7.03 17.38
CA GLY A 70 7.86 6.49 18.45
C GLY A 70 7.50 5.09 18.92
N GLY A 71 6.63 4.37 18.21
CA GLY A 71 6.22 3.01 18.55
C GLY A 71 7.19 1.90 18.10
N GLY A 72 8.34 2.27 17.50
CA GLY A 72 9.32 1.32 16.98
C GLY A 72 8.88 0.64 15.69
N ILE A 73 9.70 -0.31 15.21
CA ILE A 73 9.36 -1.09 14.01
C ILE A 73 8.45 -2.25 14.43
N ILE A 74 7.26 -2.28 13.89
CA ILE A 74 6.27 -3.34 14.11
C ILE A 74 5.92 -4.02 12.79
N THR A 75 5.38 -5.23 12.88
CA THR A 75 4.71 -5.90 11.75
C THR A 75 3.21 -5.91 12.03
N PRO A 76 2.40 -5.06 11.38
CA PRO A 76 0.94 -5.09 11.49
C PRO A 76 0.38 -6.36 10.85
N SER A 77 -0.71 -6.89 11.40
CA SER A 77 -1.39 -8.08 10.87
C SER A 77 -2.06 -7.77 9.52
N ARG A 78 -1.39 -8.14 8.45
CA ARG A 78 -1.88 -8.00 7.08
C ARG A 78 -3.14 -8.82 6.85
N LEU A 79 -3.21 -10.01 7.46
CA LEU A 79 -4.38 -10.86 7.36
C LEU A 79 -5.59 -10.22 8.07
N CYS A 80 -5.43 -9.67 9.28
CA CYS A 80 -6.50 -8.96 9.98
C CYS A 80 -7.04 -7.81 9.12
N LEU A 81 -6.15 -7.00 8.54
CA LEU A 81 -6.54 -5.91 7.66
C LEU A 81 -7.24 -6.41 6.39
N ALA A 82 -6.74 -7.49 5.76
CA ALA A 82 -7.35 -8.05 4.56
C ALA A 82 -8.78 -8.54 4.80
N VAL A 83 -9.00 -9.28 5.87
CA VAL A 83 -10.32 -9.86 6.15
C VAL A 83 -11.31 -8.82 6.66
N THR A 84 -10.89 -7.85 7.49
CA THR A 84 -11.77 -6.77 7.96
C THR A 84 -12.16 -5.80 6.85
N THR A 85 -11.24 -5.49 5.92
CA THR A 85 -11.55 -4.69 4.73
C THR A 85 -12.60 -5.39 3.86
N ARG A 86 -12.39 -6.66 3.52
CA ARG A 86 -13.33 -7.42 2.69
C ARG A 86 -14.66 -7.67 3.40
N HIS A 87 -14.65 -7.81 4.71
CA HIS A 87 -15.89 -7.90 5.51
C HIS A 87 -16.75 -6.64 5.33
N ASP A 88 -16.14 -5.45 5.49
CA ASP A 88 -16.85 -4.17 5.32
C ASP A 88 -17.33 -3.93 3.89
N GLU A 89 -16.61 -4.47 2.89
CA GLU A 89 -17.02 -4.42 1.49
C GLU A 89 -18.01 -5.54 1.09
N GLY A 90 -18.37 -6.44 2.01
CA GLY A 90 -19.30 -7.55 1.75
C GLY A 90 -18.69 -8.66 0.87
N THR A 91 -17.36 -8.77 0.77
CA THR A 91 -16.66 -9.72 -0.10
C THR A 91 -15.80 -10.73 0.67
N LEU A 92 -16.04 -10.91 1.97
CA LEU A 92 -15.24 -11.81 2.81
C LEU A 92 -15.17 -13.26 2.28
N HIS A 93 -16.25 -13.74 1.64
CA HIS A 93 -16.40 -15.13 1.22
C HIS A 93 -15.80 -15.43 -0.19
N CYS A 94 -15.20 -14.43 -0.83
CA CYS A 94 -14.58 -14.59 -2.15
C CYS A 94 -13.33 -13.72 -2.27
N ASP A 95 -12.33 -14.19 -2.99
CA ASP A 95 -11.10 -13.42 -3.25
C ASP A 95 -11.29 -12.48 -4.44
N ASN A 96 -12.10 -11.45 -4.24
CA ASN A 96 -12.40 -10.42 -5.23
C ASN A 96 -11.63 -9.11 -4.98
N GLY A 97 -10.55 -9.16 -4.19
CA GLY A 97 -9.79 -7.99 -3.79
C GLY A 97 -10.62 -6.97 -3.00
N ALA A 98 -10.11 -5.76 -2.86
CA ALA A 98 -10.76 -4.64 -2.19
C ALA A 98 -10.31 -3.30 -2.76
N THR A 99 -10.86 -2.19 -2.24
CA THR A 99 -10.46 -0.83 -2.56
C THR A 99 -9.46 -0.28 -1.53
N LEU A 100 -8.64 0.70 -1.91
CA LEU A 100 -7.77 1.39 -0.96
C LEU A 100 -8.57 2.23 0.04
N ARG A 101 -9.70 2.83 -0.38
CA ARG A 101 -10.61 3.52 0.54
C ARG A 101 -11.20 2.57 1.57
N GLY A 102 -11.62 1.37 1.17
CA GLY A 102 -12.07 0.32 2.08
C GLY A 102 -10.98 -0.02 3.09
N THR A 103 -9.74 -0.14 2.62
CA THR A 103 -8.57 -0.42 3.46
C THR A 103 -8.37 0.65 4.55
N VAL A 104 -8.30 1.95 4.20
CA VAL A 104 -8.12 3.00 5.21
C VAL A 104 -9.30 3.12 6.16
N LYS A 105 -10.52 2.85 5.69
CA LYS A 105 -11.71 2.81 6.54
C LYS A 105 -11.69 1.64 7.53
N ALA A 106 -11.26 0.45 7.10
CA ALA A 106 -11.08 -0.70 7.98
C ALA A 106 -9.99 -0.43 9.04
N MET A 107 -8.87 0.18 8.63
CA MET A 107 -7.82 0.63 9.56
C MET A 107 -8.31 1.64 10.59
N ALA A 108 -9.21 2.54 10.20
CA ALA A 108 -9.80 3.51 11.12
C ALA A 108 -10.87 2.91 12.03
N ARG A 109 -11.63 1.94 11.54
CA ARG A 109 -12.74 1.32 12.25
C ARG A 109 -12.30 0.26 13.23
N TYR A 110 -11.47 -0.68 12.77
CA TYR A 110 -11.04 -1.86 13.55
C TYR A 110 -9.64 -1.69 14.13
N GLY A 111 -8.79 -0.91 13.48
CA GLY A 111 -7.36 -0.93 13.74
C GLY A 111 -6.67 -2.13 13.09
N VAL A 112 -5.34 -2.16 13.18
CA VAL A 112 -4.52 -3.26 12.66
C VAL A 112 -3.55 -3.70 13.75
N PRO A 113 -3.81 -4.82 14.45
CA PRO A 113 -3.01 -5.26 15.57
C PRO A 113 -1.65 -5.75 15.09
N PRO A 114 -0.65 -5.90 15.98
CA PRO A 114 0.58 -6.62 15.65
C PRO A 114 0.29 -8.04 15.14
N GLU A 115 1.08 -8.51 14.17
CA GLU A 115 0.93 -9.82 13.55
C GLU A 115 1.07 -10.99 14.54
N THR A 116 1.73 -10.78 15.67
CA THR A 116 1.81 -11.76 16.75
C THR A 116 0.45 -12.12 17.35
N LEU A 117 -0.57 -11.27 17.20
CA LEU A 117 -1.94 -11.54 17.67
C LEU A 117 -2.80 -12.25 16.62
N TRP A 118 -2.52 -12.04 15.34
CA TRP A 118 -3.19 -12.69 14.21
C TRP A 118 -2.19 -12.85 13.06
N PRO A 119 -1.44 -13.97 13.05
CA PRO A 119 -0.41 -14.24 12.05
C PRO A 119 -0.96 -14.31 10.62
N TYR A 120 -0.08 -14.03 9.64
CA TYR A 120 -0.42 -14.15 8.22
C TYR A 120 -0.46 -15.63 7.81
N ASP A 121 -1.63 -16.21 7.94
CA ASP A 121 -1.95 -17.60 7.57
C ASP A 121 -3.08 -17.55 6.53
N VAL A 122 -2.75 -17.80 5.27
CA VAL A 122 -3.69 -17.71 4.14
C VAL A 122 -4.85 -18.71 4.26
N SER A 123 -4.72 -19.79 5.02
CA SER A 123 -5.83 -20.72 5.28
C SER A 123 -7.01 -20.03 5.99
N LYS A 124 -6.75 -18.93 6.70
CA LYS A 124 -7.74 -18.10 7.40
C LYS A 124 -8.20 -16.87 6.61
N TYR A 125 -7.88 -16.81 5.33
CA TYR A 125 -8.17 -15.64 4.48
C TYR A 125 -9.68 -15.32 4.37
N PHE A 126 -10.55 -16.28 4.65
CA PHE A 126 -12.00 -16.13 4.62
C PHE A 126 -12.64 -16.11 6.03
N GLU A 127 -11.85 -15.99 7.07
CA GLU A 127 -12.29 -15.98 8.46
C GLU A 127 -12.07 -14.61 9.10
N LEU A 128 -13.03 -14.16 9.94
CA LEU A 128 -12.80 -12.99 10.77
C LEU A 128 -11.92 -13.35 11.97
N PRO A 129 -11.06 -12.41 12.43
CA PRO A 129 -10.34 -12.58 13.67
C PRO A 129 -11.30 -12.76 14.85
N PRO A 130 -10.91 -13.53 15.87
CA PRO A 130 -11.68 -13.64 17.10
C PRO A 130 -11.98 -12.26 17.73
N PRO A 131 -13.12 -12.08 18.43
CA PRO A 131 -13.47 -10.81 19.07
C PRO A 131 -12.36 -10.24 19.97
N ALA A 132 -11.62 -11.10 20.67
CA ALA A 132 -10.50 -10.68 21.50
C ALA A 132 -9.34 -10.04 20.70
N VAL A 133 -9.10 -10.51 19.47
CA VAL A 133 -8.10 -9.90 18.57
C VAL A 133 -8.60 -8.56 18.06
N LEU A 134 -9.87 -8.45 17.68
CA LEU A 134 -10.47 -7.19 17.24
C LEU A 134 -10.45 -6.14 18.37
N ALA A 135 -10.76 -6.52 19.60
CA ALA A 135 -10.66 -5.62 20.76
C ALA A 135 -9.21 -5.12 21.00
N GLN A 136 -8.20 -5.92 20.72
CA GLN A 136 -6.81 -5.46 20.77
C GLN A 136 -6.44 -4.60 19.55
N ALA A 137 -7.05 -4.86 18.38
CA ALA A 137 -6.82 -4.09 17.16
C ALA A 137 -7.22 -2.62 17.31
N GLU A 138 -8.26 -2.31 18.08
CA GLU A 138 -8.74 -0.94 18.36
C GLU A 138 -7.62 -0.02 18.89
N LYS A 139 -6.62 -0.58 19.57
CA LYS A 139 -5.45 0.16 20.07
C LYS A 139 -4.46 0.59 18.97
N TRP A 140 -4.74 0.21 17.72
CA TRP A 140 -3.86 0.43 16.56
C TRP A 140 -4.65 1.05 15.38
N GLN A 141 -5.61 1.92 15.68
CA GLN A 141 -6.45 2.57 14.67
C GLN A 141 -5.68 3.66 13.91
N ALA A 142 -5.93 3.74 12.60
CA ALA A 142 -5.51 4.87 11.76
C ALA A 142 -6.47 6.05 11.99
N LEU A 143 -6.12 6.96 12.90
CA LEU A 143 -6.98 8.05 13.33
C LEU A 143 -7.15 9.15 12.28
N ARG A 144 -6.18 9.31 11.37
CA ARG A 144 -6.21 10.30 10.28
C ARG A 144 -5.58 9.75 9.02
N TYR A 145 -6.33 9.84 7.93
CA TYR A 145 -5.87 9.47 6.60
C TYR A 145 -6.38 10.47 5.56
N TYR A 146 -5.67 10.60 4.46
CA TYR A 146 -5.95 11.56 3.40
C TYR A 146 -5.70 10.95 2.04
N ARG A 147 -6.53 11.34 1.08
CA ARG A 147 -6.34 11.01 -0.32
C ARG A 147 -5.34 11.97 -0.96
N ILE A 148 -4.47 11.46 -1.82
CA ILE A 148 -3.63 12.27 -2.71
C ILE A 148 -4.33 12.35 -4.07
N PRO A 149 -4.47 13.55 -4.68
CA PRO A 149 -4.99 13.69 -6.02
C PRO A 149 -4.15 12.92 -7.03
N VAL A 150 -4.81 12.16 -7.91
CA VAL A 150 -4.17 11.47 -9.05
C VAL A 150 -4.18 12.35 -10.30
N GLY A 151 -3.36 11.99 -11.31
CA GLY A 151 -3.20 12.70 -12.58
C GLY A 151 -1.85 13.39 -12.69
N ARG A 152 -1.67 14.26 -13.70
CA ARG A 152 -0.36 14.83 -14.12
C ARG A 152 0.53 15.40 -13.01
N HIS A 153 -0.03 15.81 -11.90
CA HIS A 153 0.69 16.40 -10.76
C HIS A 153 0.99 15.37 -9.65
N ALA A 154 0.50 14.13 -9.77
CA ALA A 154 0.67 13.11 -8.74
C ALA A 154 2.14 12.82 -8.41
N PRO A 155 3.10 12.73 -9.36
CA PRO A 155 4.52 12.52 -9.04
C PRO A 155 5.06 13.55 -8.06
N GLU A 156 4.77 14.83 -8.28
CA GLU A 156 5.22 15.89 -7.38
C GLU A 156 4.54 15.82 -6.00
N LEU A 157 3.26 15.47 -5.96
CA LEU A 157 2.53 15.29 -4.70
C LEU A 157 3.06 14.10 -3.89
N PHE A 158 3.40 12.98 -4.56
CA PHE A 158 4.06 11.84 -3.92
C PHE A 158 5.41 12.24 -3.34
N ARG A 159 6.26 12.91 -4.13
CA ARG A 159 7.59 13.38 -3.67
C ARG A 159 7.47 14.32 -2.47
N ARG A 160 6.48 15.21 -2.44
CA ARG A 160 6.20 16.09 -1.30
C ARG A 160 5.71 15.32 -0.08
N ALA A 161 4.82 14.36 -0.25
CA ALA A 161 4.35 13.51 0.85
C ALA A 161 5.51 12.71 1.47
N LEU A 162 6.34 12.08 0.62
CA LEU A 162 7.53 11.33 1.04
C LEU A 162 8.56 12.23 1.75
N ALA A 163 8.82 13.44 1.23
CA ALA A 163 9.71 14.41 1.87
C ALA A 163 9.19 14.92 3.22
N ALA A 164 7.87 14.94 3.42
CA ALA A 164 7.23 15.20 4.71
C ALA A 164 7.19 13.96 5.64
N GLY A 165 7.78 12.84 5.19
CA GLY A 165 7.86 11.60 5.94
C GLY A 165 6.53 10.83 5.96
N PHE A 166 5.76 10.85 4.87
CA PHE A 166 4.58 10.01 4.69
C PHE A 166 4.84 8.98 3.61
N ILE A 167 4.64 7.70 3.91
CA ILE A 167 4.54 6.65 2.91
C ILE A 167 3.18 6.75 2.23
N VAL A 168 3.17 6.54 0.91
CA VAL A 168 1.95 6.64 0.11
C VAL A 168 1.56 5.26 -0.39
N MET A 169 0.46 4.68 0.10
CA MET A 169 -0.12 3.52 -0.56
C MET A 169 -0.89 3.98 -1.80
N PHE A 170 -0.77 3.23 -2.87
CA PHE A 170 -1.41 3.53 -4.13
C PHE A 170 -1.83 2.28 -4.88
N GLY A 171 -2.83 2.43 -5.73
CA GLY A 171 -3.30 1.42 -6.66
C GLY A 171 -2.89 1.77 -8.08
N ALA A 172 -2.42 0.78 -8.81
CA ALA A 172 -2.00 0.91 -10.20
C ALA A 172 -2.57 -0.19 -11.08
N ALA A 173 -2.82 0.14 -12.36
CA ALA A 173 -2.99 -0.85 -13.41
C ALA A 173 -1.65 -1.47 -13.73
N LEU A 174 -1.53 -2.79 -13.76
CA LEU A 174 -0.32 -3.49 -14.16
C LEU A 174 -0.52 -4.19 -15.49
N TYR A 175 0.52 -4.19 -16.30
CA TYR A 175 0.59 -4.78 -17.63
C TYR A 175 1.70 -5.84 -17.69
N ASP A 176 1.74 -6.65 -18.76
CA ASP A 176 2.68 -7.78 -18.93
C ASP A 176 4.13 -7.43 -18.59
N SER A 177 4.57 -6.22 -18.97
CA SER A 177 5.94 -5.77 -18.70
C SER A 177 6.30 -5.72 -17.22
N PHE A 178 5.31 -5.58 -16.32
CA PHE A 178 5.57 -5.58 -14.88
C PHE A 178 5.96 -6.97 -14.34
N GLU A 179 5.48 -8.05 -14.95
CA GLU A 179 5.85 -9.43 -14.61
C GLU A 179 7.02 -9.97 -15.43
N SER A 180 7.73 -9.12 -16.18
CA SER A 180 8.91 -9.55 -16.93
C SER A 180 10.04 -10.03 -16.00
N GLU A 181 10.87 -10.95 -16.50
CA GLU A 181 12.05 -11.45 -15.78
C GLU A 181 13.03 -10.31 -15.44
N GLU A 182 13.15 -9.29 -16.31
CA GLU A 182 13.99 -8.12 -16.04
C GLU A 182 13.48 -7.30 -14.85
N VAL A 183 12.16 -7.09 -14.73
CA VAL A 183 11.58 -6.38 -13.60
C VAL A 183 11.70 -7.23 -12.33
N ALA A 184 11.44 -8.53 -12.42
CA ALA A 184 11.58 -9.45 -11.28
C ALA A 184 13.01 -9.53 -10.77
N ALA A 185 14.02 -9.42 -11.64
CA ALA A 185 15.43 -9.46 -11.26
C ALA A 185 15.99 -8.11 -10.79
N ALA A 186 15.62 -7.00 -11.45
CA ALA A 186 16.24 -5.69 -11.24
C ALA A 186 15.36 -4.66 -10.56
N GLY A 187 14.03 -4.90 -10.46
CA GLY A 187 13.09 -3.96 -9.87
C GLY A 187 12.93 -2.65 -10.66
N ARG A 188 13.27 -2.61 -11.97
CA ARG A 188 13.11 -1.42 -12.79
C ARG A 188 11.88 -1.56 -13.68
N VAL A 189 10.82 -0.88 -13.31
CA VAL A 189 9.53 -0.97 -14.00
C VAL A 189 9.54 0.00 -15.20
N PRO A 190 9.33 -0.50 -16.43
CA PRO A 190 9.19 0.36 -17.61
C PRO A 190 7.81 1.02 -17.66
N MET A 191 7.65 1.99 -18.55
CA MET A 191 6.32 2.42 -18.98
C MET A 191 5.71 1.31 -19.85
N PRO A 192 4.48 0.85 -19.54
CA PRO A 192 3.83 -0.17 -20.36
C PRO A 192 3.43 0.40 -21.72
N ASN A 193 3.50 -0.43 -22.74
CA ASN A 193 2.86 -0.11 -24.02
C ASN A 193 1.40 -0.60 -23.97
N THR A 194 0.50 0.25 -23.48
CA THR A 194 -0.92 -0.08 -23.27
C THR A 194 -1.67 -0.43 -24.56
N ALA A 195 -1.08 -0.19 -25.74
CA ALA A 195 -1.68 -0.57 -27.02
C ALA A 195 -1.37 -2.02 -27.40
N THR A 196 -0.32 -2.63 -26.84
CA THR A 196 0.17 -3.95 -27.25
C THR A 196 0.30 -4.95 -26.10
N GLU A 197 0.46 -4.48 -24.87
CA GLU A 197 0.55 -5.33 -23.67
C GLU A 197 -0.83 -5.65 -23.12
N ALA A 198 -1.01 -6.84 -22.56
CA ALA A 198 -2.22 -7.18 -21.85
C ALA A 198 -2.26 -6.50 -20.47
N LEU A 199 -3.44 -5.99 -20.10
CA LEU A 199 -3.71 -5.54 -18.74
C LEU A 199 -3.87 -6.76 -17.83
N LEU A 200 -2.99 -6.91 -16.85
CA LEU A 200 -3.07 -7.97 -15.84
C LEU A 200 -4.16 -7.69 -14.79
N GLY A 201 -4.33 -6.42 -14.42
CA GLY A 201 -5.32 -5.97 -13.46
C GLY A 201 -4.80 -4.90 -12.52
N GLY A 202 -5.48 -4.71 -11.40
CA GLY A 202 -5.11 -3.73 -10.37
C GLY A 202 -4.23 -4.33 -9.28
N HIS A 203 -3.21 -3.58 -8.85
CA HIS A 203 -2.31 -3.96 -7.78
C HIS A 203 -2.05 -2.79 -6.83
N ALA A 204 -1.94 -3.07 -5.53
CA ALA A 204 -1.63 -2.08 -4.52
C ALA A 204 -0.19 -2.21 -4.04
N MET A 205 0.50 -1.08 -3.96
CA MET A 205 1.89 -0.97 -3.51
C MET A 205 2.06 0.25 -2.60
N ALA A 206 3.25 0.44 -2.04
CA ALA A 206 3.56 1.60 -1.20
C ALA A 206 4.81 2.33 -1.72
N ALA A 207 4.67 3.60 -2.10
CA ALA A 207 5.82 4.46 -2.37
C ALA A 207 6.50 4.84 -1.05
N VAL A 208 7.78 4.54 -0.93
CA VAL A 208 8.59 4.65 0.30
C VAL A 208 9.79 5.57 0.16
N GLY A 209 10.00 6.13 -1.03
CA GLY A 209 11.11 7.04 -1.31
C GLY A 209 11.14 7.48 -2.76
N TYR A 210 12.16 8.22 -3.10
CA TYR A 210 12.46 8.64 -4.47
C TYR A 210 13.91 9.10 -4.62
N ASP A 211 14.40 9.00 -5.84
CA ASP A 211 15.57 9.72 -6.36
C ASP A 211 15.23 10.22 -7.78
N ALA A 212 15.76 9.64 -8.85
CA ALA A 212 15.29 9.88 -10.22
C ALA A 212 13.85 9.39 -10.39
N ASP A 213 13.56 8.16 -9.89
CA ASP A 213 12.27 7.49 -9.94
C ASP A 213 11.66 7.35 -8.54
N LEU A 214 10.38 7.00 -8.45
CA LEU A 214 9.76 6.64 -7.18
C LEU A 214 10.21 5.24 -6.75
N LEU A 215 10.65 5.12 -5.50
CA LEU A 215 10.99 3.86 -4.85
C LEU A 215 9.74 3.27 -4.22
N VAL A 216 9.38 2.07 -4.66
CA VAL A 216 8.12 1.41 -4.34
C VAL A 216 8.37 0.08 -3.65
N ARG A 217 7.71 -0.14 -2.50
CA ARG A 217 7.65 -1.43 -1.82
C ARG A 217 6.54 -2.27 -2.43
N ASN A 218 6.89 -3.46 -2.90
CA ASN A 218 5.96 -4.49 -3.36
C ASN A 218 5.65 -5.49 -2.23
N SER A 219 4.85 -6.49 -2.52
CA SER A 219 4.40 -7.55 -1.59
C SER A 219 4.65 -8.97 -2.12
N TRP A 220 5.74 -9.16 -2.87
CA TRP A 220 6.13 -10.44 -3.49
C TRP A 220 7.42 -11.03 -2.91
N GLY A 221 7.71 -10.69 -1.65
CA GLY A 221 8.89 -11.18 -0.95
C GLY A 221 10.17 -10.43 -1.29
N PRO A 222 11.25 -10.67 -0.53
CA PRO A 222 12.52 -9.98 -0.69
C PRO A 222 13.33 -10.46 -1.91
N GLU A 223 13.01 -11.60 -2.48
CA GLU A 223 13.70 -12.16 -3.65
C GLU A 223 13.27 -11.49 -4.96
N TRP A 224 12.15 -10.76 -4.97
CA TRP A 224 11.67 -10.02 -6.12
C TRP A 224 12.28 -8.62 -6.17
N GLY A 225 12.70 -8.19 -7.37
CA GLY A 225 13.21 -6.84 -7.64
C GLY A 225 14.44 -6.47 -6.83
N GLU A 226 14.51 -5.24 -6.35
CA GLU A 226 15.58 -4.71 -5.49
C GLU A 226 15.27 -5.04 -4.02
N GLY A 227 15.34 -6.32 -3.62
CA GLY A 227 15.05 -6.73 -2.25
C GLY A 227 13.56 -6.58 -1.86
N GLY A 228 12.66 -6.82 -2.80
CA GLY A 228 11.21 -6.64 -2.66
C GLY A 228 10.72 -5.24 -2.99
N TYR A 229 11.61 -4.39 -3.53
CA TYR A 229 11.30 -3.04 -3.99
C TYR A 229 11.47 -2.91 -5.50
N CYS A 230 10.83 -1.89 -6.07
CA CYS A 230 11.04 -1.51 -7.45
C CYS A 230 11.11 0.02 -7.60
N ARG A 231 11.59 0.45 -8.78
CA ARG A 231 11.62 1.84 -9.20
C ARG A 231 10.65 2.03 -10.35
N MET A 232 9.75 2.97 -10.17
CA MET A 232 8.71 3.28 -11.14
C MET A 232 8.87 4.73 -11.61
N PRO A 233 8.85 4.98 -12.94
CA PRO A 233 9.07 6.31 -13.48
C PRO A 233 7.91 7.27 -13.15
N ASP A 234 8.21 8.57 -13.02
CA ASP A 234 7.20 9.60 -12.76
C ASP A 234 6.05 9.59 -13.78
N ALA A 235 6.34 9.22 -15.04
CA ALA A 235 5.34 9.12 -16.09
C ALA A 235 4.21 8.12 -15.76
N TYR A 236 4.53 7.03 -15.05
CA TYR A 236 3.54 6.04 -14.61
C TYR A 236 2.52 6.66 -13.65
N PHE A 237 2.99 7.51 -12.72
CA PHE A 237 2.15 8.18 -11.74
C PHE A 237 1.40 9.40 -12.30
N ALA A 238 1.92 9.99 -13.39
CA ALA A 238 1.25 11.11 -14.06
C ALA A 238 0.06 10.68 -14.93
N ASP A 239 -0.01 9.40 -15.29
CA ASP A 239 -1.05 8.83 -16.15
C ASP A 239 -2.25 8.38 -15.29
N PRO A 240 -3.46 8.95 -15.49
CA PRO A 240 -4.65 8.60 -14.71
C PRO A 240 -5.23 7.22 -15.06
N ASP A 241 -4.82 6.62 -16.17
CA ASP A 241 -5.21 5.26 -16.53
C ASP A 241 -4.32 4.23 -15.82
N LEU A 242 -3.07 4.59 -15.50
CA LEU A 242 -2.11 3.75 -14.79
C LEU A 242 -2.17 3.93 -13.27
N LEU A 243 -2.21 5.16 -12.76
CA LEU A 243 -2.38 5.44 -11.32
C LEU A 243 -3.86 5.61 -10.99
N TRP A 244 -4.41 4.72 -10.17
CA TRP A 244 -5.83 4.72 -9.86
C TRP A 244 -6.20 5.54 -8.64
N ASP A 245 -5.53 5.28 -7.52
CA ASP A 245 -5.85 5.85 -6.21
C ASP A 245 -4.58 5.97 -5.38
N ALA A 246 -4.56 6.95 -4.45
CA ALA A 246 -3.43 7.12 -3.55
C ALA A 246 -3.87 7.70 -2.20
N TRP A 247 -3.33 7.13 -1.11
CA TRP A 247 -3.68 7.47 0.26
C TRP A 247 -2.46 7.53 1.17
N VAL A 248 -2.53 8.37 2.20
CA VAL A 248 -1.57 8.42 3.31
C VAL A 248 -2.28 8.28 4.64
N ILE A 249 -1.59 7.69 5.63
CA ILE A 249 -1.97 7.72 7.03
C ILE A 249 -1.11 8.77 7.72
N SER A 250 -1.70 9.66 8.48
CA SER A 250 -0.98 10.79 9.11
C SER A 250 -1.01 10.77 10.64
N LEU A 251 -1.78 9.89 11.23
CA LEU A 251 -1.86 9.67 12.66
C LEU A 251 -2.41 8.26 12.92
N THR A 252 -1.81 7.53 13.85
CA THR A 252 -2.29 6.23 14.33
C THR A 252 -2.22 6.14 15.84
N GLU A 253 -2.98 5.22 16.45
CA GLU A 253 -2.77 4.82 17.83
C GLU A 253 -1.63 3.81 17.93
N ILE A 254 -0.90 3.81 19.03
CA ILE A 254 0.29 2.97 19.26
C ILE A 254 0.12 2.14 20.54
N GLY A 255 -0.84 1.22 20.55
CA GLY A 255 -0.90 0.11 21.51
C GLY A 255 -0.97 0.48 23.00
N LYS A 256 -1.60 1.60 23.35
CA LYS A 256 -1.74 2.03 24.75
C LYS A 256 -2.85 1.31 25.49
#